data_89aa74fc007cc965be7a00930815b588
#
_entry.id   89aa74fc007cc965be7a00930815b588
#
_cell.length_a   1.000
_cell.length_b   1.000
_cell.length_c   1.000
_cell.angle_alpha   90.00
_cell.angle_beta   90.00
_cell.angle_gamma   90.00
#
_symmetry.space_group_name_H-M   'P 1'
#
loop_
_entity.id
_entity.type
_entity.pdbx_description
1 polymer ?
#
loop_
_entity_poly.entity_id
_entity_poly.type
_entity_poly.pdbx_seq_one_letter_code
_entity_poly.pdbx_strand_id
1 'polypeptide(L)' 'MVTVKERSMLAGLEASRAALQRELSHVERQIHLAEKAQARLEERIKFLEQRQRQAA' A
#
# COMPACT_ATOMS: atom_id res chain seq x y z
N MET A 1 20.14 28.96 19.55
CA MET A 1 20.75 27.63 19.78
C MET A 1 19.72 26.61 20.23
N VAL A 2 19.83 25.42 19.68
CA VAL A 2 18.94 24.32 20.06
C VAL A 2 19.43 23.72 21.38
N THR A 3 18.51 23.56 22.34
CA THR A 3 18.84 22.97 23.63
C THR A 3 18.99 21.46 23.52
N VAL A 4 19.59 20.82 24.54
CA VAL A 4 19.72 19.35 24.58
C VAL A 4 18.32 18.70 24.59
N LYS A 5 17.38 19.30 25.30
CA LYS A 5 15.99 18.83 25.36
C LYS A 5 15.32 18.85 23.98
N GLU A 6 15.51 19.93 23.26
CA GLU A 6 14.96 20.08 21.91
C GLU A 6 15.58 19.08 20.93
N ARG A 7 16.89 18.80 21.04
CA ARG A 7 17.57 17.78 20.22
C ARG A 7 17.00 16.39 20.52
N SER A 8 16.76 16.09 21.79
CA SER A 8 16.16 14.83 22.18
C SER A 8 14.76 14.67 21.63
N MET A 9 13.95 15.74 21.68
CA MET A 9 12.61 15.75 21.11
C MET A 9 12.65 15.56 19.61
N LEU A 10 13.56 16.24 18.92
CA LEU A 10 13.74 16.11 17.48
C LEU A 10 14.11 14.69 17.08
N ALA A 11 15.05 14.07 17.79
CA ALA A 11 15.47 12.69 17.55
C ALA A 11 14.29 11.71 17.70
N GLY A 12 13.45 11.91 18.74
CA GLY A 12 12.26 11.12 18.95
C GLY A 12 11.24 11.26 17.82
N LEU A 13 11.02 12.48 17.37
CA LEU A 13 10.11 12.76 16.25
C LEU A 13 10.61 12.17 14.94
N GLU A 14 11.91 12.28 14.68
CA GLU A 14 12.52 11.69 13.50
C GLU A 14 12.41 10.16 13.50
N ALA A 15 12.62 9.52 14.65
CA ALA A 15 12.46 8.08 14.79
C ALA A 15 11.02 7.66 14.53
N SER A 16 10.07 8.40 15.07
CA SER A 16 8.63 8.14 14.86
C SER A 16 8.26 8.29 13.39
N ARG A 17 8.76 9.33 12.72
CA ARG A 17 8.54 9.54 11.29
C ARG A 17 9.09 8.39 10.47
N ALA A 18 10.29 7.93 10.78
CA ALA A 18 10.91 6.81 10.07
C ALA A 18 10.10 5.52 10.23
N ALA A 19 9.58 5.26 11.44
CA ALA A 19 8.74 4.10 11.69
C ALA A 19 7.44 4.17 10.88
N LEU A 20 6.79 5.32 10.85
CA LEU A 20 5.57 5.54 10.08
C LEU A 20 5.80 5.40 8.58
N GLN A 21 6.94 5.89 8.08
CA GLN A 21 7.30 5.74 6.67
C GLN A 21 7.48 4.27 6.29
N ARG A 22 8.06 3.46 7.18
CA ARG A 22 8.19 2.01 6.95
C ARG A 22 6.84 1.31 6.89
N GLU A 23 5.94 1.66 7.81
CA GLU A 23 4.58 1.14 7.82
C GLU A 23 3.83 1.52 6.55
N LEU A 24 3.95 2.77 6.14
CA LEU A 24 3.32 3.26 4.91
C LEU A 24 3.83 2.51 3.70
N SER A 25 5.14 2.31 3.57
CA SER A 25 5.74 1.55 2.47
C SER A 25 5.23 0.11 2.44
N HIS A 26 5.05 -0.50 3.61
CA HIS A 26 4.52 -1.85 3.72
C HIS A 26 3.07 -1.92 3.22
N VAL A 27 2.23 -0.99 3.66
CA VAL A 27 0.84 -0.91 3.24
C VAL A 27 0.73 -0.64 1.74
N GLU A 28 1.55 0.27 1.21
CA GLU A 28 1.58 0.57 -0.23
C GLU A 28 1.90 -0.66 -1.07
N ARG A 29 2.84 -1.49 -0.61
CA ARG A 29 3.16 -2.76 -1.29
C ARG A 29 1.99 -3.73 -1.24
N GLN A 30 1.31 -3.81 -0.11
CA GLN A 30 0.12 -4.67 0.03
C GLN A 30 -1.02 -4.20 -0.89
N ILE A 31 -1.24 -2.90 -0.98
CA ILE A 31 -2.24 -2.32 -1.89
C ILE A 31 -1.89 -2.68 -3.34
N HIS A 32 -0.63 -2.53 -3.73
CA HIS A 32 -0.19 -2.86 -5.08
C HIS A 32 -0.43 -4.33 -5.42
N LEU A 33 -0.13 -5.24 -4.50
CA LEU A 33 -0.40 -6.67 -4.70
C LEU A 33 -1.89 -6.97 -4.79
N ALA A 34 -2.69 -6.31 -3.97
CA ALA A 34 -4.14 -6.45 -4.00
C ALA A 34 -4.73 -5.95 -5.32
N GLU A 35 -4.24 -4.82 -5.82
CA GLU A 35 -4.66 -4.27 -7.11
C GLU A 35 -4.33 -5.21 -8.26
N LYS A 36 -3.15 -5.84 -8.25
CA LYS A 36 -2.78 -6.83 -9.25
C LYS A 36 -3.70 -8.06 -9.21
N ALA A 37 -4.00 -8.54 -8.01
CA ALA A 37 -4.91 -9.66 -7.83
C ALA A 37 -6.31 -9.32 -8.33
N GLN A 38 -6.79 -8.13 -8.03
CA GLN A 38 -8.08 -7.63 -8.50
C GLN A 38 -8.14 -7.57 -10.02
N ALA A 39 -7.09 -7.07 -10.65
CA ALA A 39 -7.01 -6.99 -12.12
C ALA A 39 -7.10 -8.37 -12.77
N ARG A 40 -6.44 -9.38 -12.19
CA ARG A 40 -6.53 -10.75 -12.69
C ARG A 40 -7.94 -11.32 -12.59
N LEU A 41 -8.62 -11.06 -11.46
CA LEU A 41 -10.00 -11.49 -11.27
C LEU A 41 -10.94 -10.81 -12.25
N GLU A 42 -10.77 -9.53 -12.49
CA GLU A 42 -11.57 -8.77 -13.45
C GLU A 42 -11.42 -9.32 -14.87
N GLU A 43 -10.20 -9.65 -15.28
CA GLU A 43 -9.96 -10.25 -16.60
C GLU A 43 -10.64 -11.61 -16.71
N ARG A 44 -10.57 -12.43 -15.66
CA ARG A 44 -11.21 -13.74 -15.67
C ARG A 44 -12.74 -13.62 -15.70
N ILE A 45 -13.29 -12.66 -14.98
CA ILE A 45 -14.72 -12.38 -15.00
C ILE A 45 -15.16 -11.99 -16.41
N LYS A 46 -14.45 -11.08 -17.05
CA LYS A 46 -14.74 -10.65 -18.41
C LYS A 46 -14.70 -11.83 -19.39
N PHE A 47 -13.71 -12.67 -19.26
CA PHE A 47 -13.57 -13.86 -20.11
C PHE A 47 -14.78 -14.79 -19.95
N LEU A 48 -15.18 -15.08 -18.73
CA LEU A 48 -16.33 -15.95 -18.45
C LEU A 48 -17.65 -15.32 -18.89
N GLU A 49 -17.80 -14.02 -18.71
CA GLU A 49 -18.99 -13.30 -19.19
C GLU A 49 -19.12 -13.39 -20.70
N GLN A 50 -18.02 -13.22 -21.43
CA GLN A 50 -18.01 -13.35 -22.88
C GLN A 50 -18.38 -14.76 -23.32
N ARG A 51 -17.84 -15.78 -22.66
CA ARG A 51 -18.18 -17.19 -22.95
C ARG A 51 -19.66 -17.46 -22.69
N GLN A 52 -20.20 -16.91 -21.63
CA GLN A 52 -21.60 -17.06 -21.28
C GLN A 52 -22.50 -16.44 -22.36
N ARG A 53 -22.15 -15.27 -22.87
CA ARG A 53 -22.88 -14.62 -23.96
C ARG A 53 -22.83 -15.43 -25.25
N GLN A 54 -21.68 -16.02 -25.56
CA GLN A 54 -21.50 -16.84 -26.76
C GLN A 54 -22.26 -18.16 -26.68
N ALA A 55 -22.40 -18.70 -25.47
CA ALA A 55 -23.10 -19.97 -25.25
C ALA A 55 -24.63 -19.83 -25.27
N ALA A 56 -25.11 -18.62 -25.13
CA ALA A 56 -26.55 -18.33 -25.22
C ALA A 56 -27.01 -18.25 -26.70
#